data_db2cc2fc39e2c729257e3e63c304eb9f
#
_entry.id   db2cc2fc39e2c729257e3e63c304eb9f
#
_cell.length_a   1.000
_cell.length_b   1.000
_cell.length_c   1.000
_cell.angle_alpha   90.00
_cell.angle_beta   90.00
_cell.angle_gamma   90.00
#
_symmetry.space_group_name_H-M   'P 1'
#
loop_
_entity.id
_entity.type
_entity.pdbx_description
1 polymer ?
#
loop_
_entity_poly.entity_id
_entity_poly.type
_entity_poly.pdbx_seq_one_letter_code
_entity_poly.pdbx_strand_id
1 'polypeptide(L)'
;SGGQGDDEDVTEASAMYRYMKSRGVPDYQLLLEESSRSTYENMVYSKMLITERERIRRATLRAAMAESGYLLPPDEEIVIRVGILTSNFHELRAKGIARQVGISNVSGISATSDPVLFVHFCVRECFAILKDKFVGNM
;
A
#
# COMPACT_ATOMS: atom_id res chain seq x y z
N SER A 1 -4.96 2.70 0.87
CA SER A 1 -4.44 3.72 1.81
C SER A 1 -4.61 5.11 1.23
N GLY A 2 -4.64 6.10 2.08
CA GLY A 2 -4.76 7.51 1.74
C GLY A 2 -5.54 8.24 2.83
N GLY A 3 -4.92 9.29 3.39
CA GLY A 3 -5.54 10.15 4.38
C GLY A 3 -6.53 11.13 3.76
N GLN A 4 -6.85 12.15 4.53
CA GLN A 4 -7.75 13.23 4.12
C GLN A 4 -6.93 14.43 3.64
N GLY A 5 -7.21 14.91 2.44
CA GLY A 5 -6.71 16.19 1.96
C GLY A 5 -7.42 17.37 2.65
N ASP A 6 -6.82 18.56 2.60
CA ASP A 6 -7.34 19.75 3.29
C ASP A 6 -8.74 20.17 2.78
N ASP A 7 -9.08 19.84 1.54
CA ASP A 7 -10.35 20.17 0.88
C ASP A 7 -11.29 18.95 0.72
N GLU A 8 -11.04 17.84 1.43
CA GLU A 8 -11.80 16.61 1.29
C GLU A 8 -12.67 16.35 2.52
N ASP A 9 -13.94 15.97 2.30
CA ASP A 9 -14.87 15.60 3.39
C ASP A 9 -14.60 14.20 3.98
N VAL A 10 -13.93 13.34 3.23
CA VAL A 10 -13.63 11.95 3.61
C VAL A 10 -12.22 11.57 3.16
N THR A 11 -11.60 10.61 3.85
CA THR A 11 -10.29 10.09 3.46
C THR A 11 -10.37 9.34 2.12
N GLU A 12 -9.29 9.37 1.32
CA GLU A 12 -9.20 8.57 0.09
C GLU A 12 -9.44 7.07 0.38
N ALA A 13 -8.87 6.57 1.48
CA ALA A 13 -9.04 5.18 1.89
C ALA A 13 -10.51 4.84 2.18
N SER A 14 -11.25 5.74 2.86
CA SER A 14 -12.68 5.56 3.16
C SER A 14 -13.53 5.55 1.87
N ALA A 15 -13.24 6.45 0.93
CA ALA A 15 -13.91 6.49 -0.36
C ALA A 15 -13.68 5.18 -1.15
N MET A 16 -12.44 4.72 -1.24
CA MET A 16 -12.08 3.45 -1.87
C MET A 16 -12.73 2.25 -1.18
N TYR A 17 -12.77 2.23 0.15
CA TYR A 17 -13.42 1.18 0.92
C TYR A 17 -14.92 1.07 0.59
N ARG A 18 -15.65 2.19 0.59
CA ARG A 18 -17.08 2.23 0.24
C ARG A 18 -17.31 1.70 -1.19
N TYR A 19 -16.46 2.09 -2.13
CA TYR A 19 -16.52 1.61 -3.50
C TYR A 19 -16.30 0.09 -3.58
N MET A 20 -15.26 -0.45 -2.92
CA MET A 20 -14.98 -1.89 -2.92
C MET A 20 -16.12 -2.69 -2.27
N LYS A 21 -16.68 -2.18 -1.17
CA LYS A 21 -17.87 -2.77 -0.52
C LYS A 21 -19.07 -2.82 -1.47
N SER A 22 -19.35 -1.75 -2.21
CA SER A 22 -20.44 -1.72 -3.19
C SER A 22 -20.25 -2.72 -4.35
N ARG A 23 -19.00 -3.17 -4.57
CA ARG A 23 -18.66 -4.22 -5.55
C ARG A 23 -18.63 -5.62 -4.94
N GLY A 24 -19.04 -5.79 -3.69
CA GLY A 24 -19.16 -7.08 -3.03
C GLY A 24 -17.87 -7.58 -2.37
N VAL A 25 -16.84 -6.75 -2.25
CA VAL A 25 -15.62 -7.15 -1.53
C VAL A 25 -15.92 -7.21 -0.03
N PRO A 26 -15.70 -8.36 0.64
CA PRO A 26 -16.02 -8.51 2.06
C PRO A 26 -15.00 -7.78 2.95
N ASP A 27 -15.46 -7.34 4.14
CA ASP A 27 -14.65 -6.55 5.09
C ASP A 27 -13.33 -7.21 5.47
N TYR A 28 -13.31 -8.52 5.64
CA TYR A 28 -12.11 -9.23 6.04
C TYR A 28 -10.98 -9.19 4.98
N GLN A 29 -11.28 -8.79 3.75
CA GLN A 29 -10.29 -8.59 2.68
C GLN A 29 -9.81 -7.14 2.60
N LEU A 30 -10.42 -6.22 3.31
CA LEU A 30 -10.11 -4.81 3.28
C LEU A 30 -9.34 -4.38 4.53
N LEU A 31 -8.28 -3.61 4.32
CA LEU A 31 -7.54 -2.91 5.37
C LEU A 31 -7.55 -1.42 5.04
N LEU A 32 -8.04 -0.61 5.96
CA LEU A 32 -8.03 0.83 5.82
C LEU A 32 -6.77 1.41 6.47
N GLU A 33 -6.10 2.27 5.74
CA GLU A 33 -5.06 3.14 6.25
C GLU A 33 -5.47 4.58 5.88
N GLU A 34 -5.74 5.41 6.87
CA GLU A 34 -6.36 6.73 6.73
C GLU A 34 -5.51 7.86 7.32
N SER A 35 -4.34 7.54 7.85
CA SER A 35 -3.49 8.51 8.57
C SER A 35 -2.43 9.16 7.71
N SER A 36 -2.13 8.58 6.55
CA SER A 36 -1.06 9.03 5.67
C SER A 36 -1.39 10.35 4.97
N ARG A 37 -0.40 11.23 4.84
CA ARG A 37 -0.47 12.53 4.16
C ARG A 37 0.50 12.64 2.99
N SER A 38 1.26 11.58 2.70
CA SER A 38 2.23 11.52 1.62
C SER A 38 2.35 10.12 1.06
N THR A 39 2.86 9.99 -0.16
CA THR A 39 3.12 8.67 -0.77
C THR A 39 4.09 7.83 0.07
N TYR A 40 5.06 8.46 0.71
CA TYR A 40 5.98 7.77 1.62
C TYR A 40 5.23 7.19 2.82
N GLU A 41 4.42 7.98 3.49
CA GLU A 41 3.60 7.51 4.62
C GLU A 41 2.60 6.44 4.21
N ASN A 42 1.97 6.57 3.03
CA ASN A 42 1.11 5.51 2.47
C ASN A 42 1.84 4.16 2.43
N MET A 43 3.10 4.13 1.97
CA MET A 43 3.88 2.89 1.88
C MET A 43 4.30 2.37 3.26
N VAL A 44 4.75 3.27 4.15
CA VAL A 44 5.17 2.91 5.52
C VAL A 44 3.99 2.34 6.30
N TYR A 45 2.87 3.06 6.37
CA TYR A 45 1.73 2.65 7.18
C TYR A 45 1.03 1.42 6.61
N SER A 46 0.89 1.33 5.29
CA SER A 46 0.36 0.11 4.65
C SER A 46 1.25 -1.09 4.92
N LYS A 47 2.59 -0.95 4.85
CA LYS A 47 3.51 -2.03 5.21
C LYS A 47 3.32 -2.48 6.65
N MET A 48 3.22 -1.53 7.58
CA MET A 48 3.00 -1.85 9.01
C MET A 48 1.71 -2.64 9.22
N LEU A 49 0.60 -2.19 8.65
CA LEU A 49 -0.70 -2.86 8.76
C LEU A 49 -0.69 -4.26 8.15
N ILE A 50 -0.11 -4.43 6.97
CA ILE A 50 -0.02 -5.73 6.29
C ILE A 50 0.85 -6.69 7.10
N THR A 51 1.99 -6.22 7.59
CA THR A 51 2.91 -7.04 8.39
C THR A 51 2.25 -7.51 9.69
N GLU A 52 1.58 -6.62 10.41
CA GLU A 52 0.91 -6.96 11.66
C GLU A 52 -0.25 -7.94 11.42
N ARG A 53 -1.05 -7.72 10.38
CA ARG A 53 -2.10 -8.66 10.01
C ARG A 53 -1.55 -10.05 9.69
N GLU A 54 -0.47 -10.14 8.93
CA GLU A 54 0.15 -11.42 8.60
C GLU A 54 0.74 -12.10 9.82
N ARG A 55 1.32 -11.35 10.75
CA ARG A 55 1.81 -11.84 12.03
C ARG A 55 0.68 -12.46 12.87
N ILE A 56 -0.43 -11.75 13.00
CA ILE A 56 -1.62 -12.25 13.72
C ILE A 56 -2.15 -13.51 13.04
N ARG A 57 -2.29 -13.50 11.72
CA ARG A 57 -2.75 -14.66 10.96
C ARG A 57 -1.87 -15.90 11.18
N ARG A 58 -0.56 -15.73 11.17
CA ARG A 58 0.39 -16.82 11.42
C ARG A 58 0.31 -17.33 12.86
N ALA A 59 0.19 -16.43 13.83
CA ALA A 59 0.04 -16.82 15.24
C ALA A 59 -1.24 -17.63 15.46
N THR A 60 -2.37 -17.20 14.89
CA THR A 60 -3.65 -17.92 14.94
C THR A 60 -3.55 -19.30 14.30
N LEU A 61 -2.93 -19.38 13.11
CA LEU A 61 -2.75 -20.65 12.41
C LEU A 61 -1.88 -21.63 13.23
N ARG A 62 -0.81 -21.14 13.84
CA ARG A 62 0.06 -21.95 14.72
C ARG A 62 -0.69 -22.49 15.91
N ALA A 63 -1.46 -21.65 16.57
CA ALA A 63 -2.27 -22.09 17.72
C ALA A 63 -3.24 -23.22 17.31
N ALA A 64 -3.97 -23.05 16.21
CA ALA A 64 -4.90 -24.04 15.70
C ALA A 64 -4.22 -25.36 15.28
N MET A 65 -3.02 -25.28 14.68
CA MET A 65 -2.27 -26.47 14.28
C MET A 65 -1.64 -27.19 15.49
N ALA A 66 -1.17 -26.45 16.50
CA ALA A 66 -0.66 -27.04 17.74
C ALA A 66 -1.76 -27.83 18.48
N GLU A 67 -2.98 -27.35 18.51
CA GLU A 67 -4.13 -28.07 19.06
C GLU A 67 -4.42 -29.39 18.32
N SER A 68 -4.08 -29.44 17.04
CA SER A 68 -4.22 -30.64 16.17
C SER A 68 -2.99 -31.55 16.22
N GLY A 69 -1.97 -31.26 17.05
CA GLY A 69 -0.74 -32.03 17.17
C GLY A 69 0.28 -31.81 16.06
N TYR A 70 0.09 -30.81 15.20
CA TYR A 70 1.05 -30.44 14.15
C TYR A 70 1.97 -29.32 14.63
N LEU A 71 3.30 -29.52 14.47
CA LEU A 71 4.30 -28.50 14.71
C LEU A 71 4.66 -27.81 13.37
N LEU A 72 4.38 -26.52 13.29
CA LEU A 72 4.86 -25.72 12.18
C LEU A 72 6.37 -25.44 12.32
N PRO A 73 7.10 -25.31 11.20
CA PRO A 73 8.48 -24.87 11.23
C PRO A 73 8.63 -23.49 11.90
N PRO A 74 9.82 -23.14 12.39
CA PRO A 74 10.08 -21.81 12.97
C PRO A 74 9.74 -20.70 12.01
N ASP A 75 9.51 -19.49 12.55
CA ASP A 75 9.11 -18.34 11.74
C ASP A 75 10.15 -17.99 10.68
N GLU A 76 9.79 -18.21 9.43
CA GLU A 76 10.48 -17.60 8.31
C GLU A 76 10.12 -16.11 8.22
N GLU A 77 11.03 -15.32 7.70
CA GLU A 77 10.80 -13.90 7.42
C GLU A 77 9.50 -13.69 6.65
N ILE A 78 8.70 -12.70 7.07
CA ILE A 78 7.44 -12.39 6.39
C ILE A 78 7.75 -11.70 5.06
N VAL A 79 7.72 -12.46 3.98
CA VAL A 79 7.86 -11.91 2.63
C VAL A 79 6.51 -11.36 2.15
N ILE A 80 6.43 -10.03 2.08
CA ILE A 80 5.23 -9.31 1.60
C ILE A 80 5.34 -9.11 0.09
N ARG A 81 4.31 -9.56 -0.66
CA ARG A 81 4.13 -9.25 -2.08
C ARG A 81 3.03 -8.20 -2.22
N VAL A 82 3.34 -7.07 -2.82
CA VAL A 82 2.43 -5.93 -2.92
C VAL A 82 2.21 -5.55 -4.39
N GLY A 83 0.94 -5.43 -4.77
CA GLY A 83 0.53 -4.75 -5.99
C GLY A 83 0.12 -3.31 -5.66
N ILE A 84 0.73 -2.33 -6.32
CA ILE A 84 0.36 -0.91 -6.18
C ILE A 84 -0.51 -0.52 -7.36
N LEU A 85 -1.78 -0.22 -7.10
CA LEU A 85 -2.68 0.35 -8.09
C LEU A 85 -2.61 1.87 -8.00
N THR A 86 -2.17 2.51 -9.07
CA THR A 86 -2.03 3.97 -9.13
C THR A 86 -2.08 4.47 -10.57
N SER A 87 -2.04 5.79 -10.79
CA SER A 87 -1.93 6.38 -12.12
C SER A 87 -0.59 6.04 -12.76
N ASN A 88 -0.58 5.91 -14.10
CA ASN A 88 0.61 5.54 -14.86
C ASN A 88 1.81 6.48 -14.66
N PHE A 89 1.58 7.80 -14.55
CA PHE A 89 2.64 8.77 -14.26
C PHE A 89 3.21 8.65 -12.84
N HIS A 90 2.45 8.13 -11.88
CA HIS A 90 2.84 8.01 -10.48
C HIS A 90 3.51 6.68 -10.12
N GLU A 91 3.34 5.64 -10.95
CA GLU A 91 3.79 4.27 -10.68
C GLU A 91 5.29 4.16 -10.36
N LEU A 92 6.13 4.87 -11.14
CA LEU A 92 7.58 4.82 -10.96
C LEU A 92 7.98 5.29 -9.55
N ARG A 93 7.44 6.43 -9.10
CA ARG A 93 7.72 6.99 -7.78
C ARG A 93 7.19 6.10 -6.67
N ALA A 94 5.96 5.61 -6.78
CA ALA A 94 5.36 4.73 -5.79
C ALA A 94 6.17 3.44 -5.60
N LYS A 95 6.64 2.82 -6.70
CA LYS A 95 7.49 1.62 -6.63
C LYS A 95 8.89 1.91 -6.05
N GLY A 96 9.46 3.06 -6.35
CA GLY A 96 10.74 3.49 -5.79
C GLY A 96 10.66 3.64 -4.27
N ILE A 97 9.65 4.37 -3.79
CA ILE A 97 9.39 4.55 -2.35
C ILE A 97 9.09 3.20 -1.66
N ALA A 98 8.25 2.35 -2.28
CA ALA A 98 7.94 1.04 -1.71
C ALA A 98 9.19 0.19 -1.48
N ARG A 99 10.15 0.19 -2.43
CA ARG A 99 11.44 -0.51 -2.27
C ARG A 99 12.28 0.11 -1.16
N GLN A 100 12.34 1.43 -1.09
CA GLN A 100 13.09 2.15 -0.05
C GLN A 100 12.57 1.83 1.35
N VAL A 101 11.26 1.72 1.54
CA VAL A 101 10.68 1.29 2.83
C VAL A 101 10.77 -0.21 3.07
N GLY A 102 11.45 -0.96 2.19
CA GLY A 102 11.73 -2.39 2.35
C GLY A 102 10.58 -3.32 1.92
N ILE A 103 9.78 -2.90 0.93
CA ILE A 103 8.85 -3.81 0.22
C ILE A 103 9.58 -4.28 -1.04
N SER A 104 10.31 -5.39 -0.96
CA SER A 104 11.15 -5.89 -2.06
C SER A 104 10.34 -6.43 -3.24
N ASN A 105 9.23 -7.10 -2.97
CA ASN A 105 8.36 -7.72 -3.99
C ASN A 105 7.18 -6.80 -4.35
N VAL A 106 7.46 -5.80 -5.18
CA VAL A 106 6.48 -4.79 -5.60
C VAL A 106 6.17 -4.90 -7.08
N SER A 107 4.88 -4.98 -7.42
CA SER A 107 4.35 -4.87 -8.78
C SER A 107 3.49 -3.62 -8.91
N GLY A 108 3.52 -2.96 -10.07
CA GLY A 108 2.62 -1.84 -10.37
C GLY A 108 1.45 -2.30 -11.24
N ILE A 109 0.30 -1.70 -11.00
CA ILE A 109 -0.89 -1.80 -11.84
C ILE A 109 -1.28 -0.36 -12.17
N SER A 110 -1.09 0.04 -13.43
CA SER A 110 -1.33 1.42 -13.85
C SER A 110 -2.76 1.62 -14.33
N ALA A 111 -3.44 2.60 -13.76
CA ALA A 111 -4.64 3.18 -14.36
C ALA A 111 -4.24 4.21 -15.43
N THR A 112 -4.92 4.20 -16.57
CA THR A 112 -4.70 5.19 -17.63
C THR A 112 -5.17 6.57 -17.19
N SER A 113 -4.42 7.59 -17.56
CA SER A 113 -4.73 8.99 -17.28
C SER A 113 -5.20 9.71 -18.52
N ASP A 114 -5.90 10.83 -18.35
CA ASP A 114 -6.27 11.72 -19.46
C ASP A 114 -5.00 12.17 -20.21
N PRO A 115 -4.93 11.99 -21.54
CA PRO A 115 -3.74 12.34 -22.33
C PRO A 115 -3.36 13.83 -22.25
N VAL A 116 -4.34 14.72 -22.09
CA VAL A 116 -4.09 16.17 -22.03
C VAL A 116 -3.38 16.54 -20.72
N LEU A 117 -3.77 15.92 -19.62
CA LEU A 117 -3.19 16.17 -18.31
C LEU A 117 -1.91 15.36 -18.06
N PHE A 118 -1.67 14.30 -18.83
CA PHE A 118 -0.56 13.36 -18.63
C PHE A 118 0.81 14.07 -18.62
N VAL A 119 1.07 14.96 -19.58
CA VAL A 119 2.35 15.69 -19.65
C VAL A 119 2.57 16.56 -18.43
N HIS A 120 1.54 17.28 -18.00
CA HIS A 120 1.60 18.10 -16.78
C HIS A 120 1.92 17.26 -15.54
N PHE A 121 1.23 16.13 -15.38
CA PHE A 121 1.47 15.23 -14.29
C PHE A 121 2.86 14.58 -14.32
N CYS A 122 3.37 14.22 -15.50
CA CYS A 122 4.74 13.70 -15.64
C CYS A 122 5.79 14.73 -15.18
N VAL A 123 5.65 16.00 -15.56
CA VAL A 123 6.56 17.05 -15.11
C VAL A 123 6.50 17.21 -13.59
N ARG A 124 5.31 17.25 -13.01
CA ARG A 124 5.12 17.29 -11.54
C ARG A 124 5.80 16.10 -10.86
N GLU A 125 5.64 14.89 -11.39
CA GLU A 125 6.25 13.68 -10.82
C GLU A 125 7.78 13.70 -10.93
N CYS A 126 8.37 14.27 -11.99
CA CYS A 126 9.82 14.46 -12.06
C CYS A 126 10.34 15.30 -10.89
N PHE A 127 9.68 16.42 -10.56
CA PHE A 127 10.05 17.24 -9.40
C PHE A 127 9.80 16.50 -8.08
N ALA A 128 8.72 15.74 -7.97
CA ALA A 128 8.42 14.95 -6.79
C ALA A 128 9.49 13.85 -6.56
N ILE A 129 9.93 13.16 -7.61
CA ILE A 129 11.02 12.17 -7.54
C ILE A 129 12.34 12.83 -7.10
N LEU A 130 12.67 13.99 -7.65
CA LEU A 130 13.87 14.74 -7.22
C LEU A 130 13.79 15.09 -5.73
N LYS A 131 12.66 15.64 -5.28
CA LYS A 131 12.42 15.94 -3.87
C LYS A 131 12.58 14.68 -3.01
N ASP A 132 11.93 13.58 -3.35
CA ASP A 132 11.97 12.35 -2.57
C ASP A 132 13.39 11.76 -2.49
N LYS A 133 14.19 11.87 -3.54
CA LYS A 133 15.62 11.52 -3.51
C LYS A 133 16.44 12.40 -2.59
N PHE A 134 16.21 13.72 -2.61
CA PHE A 134 16.93 14.65 -1.73
C PHE A 134 16.58 14.45 -0.25
N VAL A 135 15.35 14.08 0.04
CA VAL A 135 14.88 13.84 1.42
C VAL A 135 15.20 12.42 1.91
N GLY A 136 15.63 11.52 1.00
CA GLY A 136 15.95 10.13 1.34
C GLY A 136 14.72 9.19 1.42
N ASN A 137 13.61 9.58 0.82
CA ASN A 137 12.39 8.76 0.75
C ASN A 137 12.41 7.77 -0.42
N MET A 138 13.42 7.83 -1.30
CA MET A 138 13.51 7.01 -2.51
C MET A 138 14.96 6.69 -2.87
#